data_f5fd31961c679f1f83ce2890fead5cb0
#
_entry.id   f5fd31961c679f1f83ce2890fead5cb0
#
_cell.length_a   1.000
_cell.length_b   1.000
_cell.length_c   1.000
_cell.angle_alpha   90.00
_cell.angle_beta   90.00
_cell.angle_gamma   90.00
#
_symmetry.space_group_name_H-M   'P 1'
#
loop_
_entity.id
_entity.type
_entity.pdbx_description
1 polymer ?
#
loop_
_entity_poly.entity_id
_entity_poly.type
_entity_poly.pdbx_seq_one_letter_code
_entity_poly.pdbx_strand_id
1 'polypeptide(L)'
;GYRLFVDQLSDLKPLSAAERRAIQTLLEGAEDIDDILDRTVRLLSQLTNQVAVVQYPHLGNAKVRHIEFVLLAPAQVLVVLISTTGRVEQRVITAPAPVTEQDLHELRQHFLQALAGTTLTRITSHLADTLATVPAHLRGTAAALGRALEQLAGINREDRMVMAGTANLARATGDFPLTIGPILEALEEQVVMLRLLSEMEQDARGVSVRIGSENPYGSLSEASVVATGYGPDA
;
A
#
# COMPACT_ATOMS: atom_id res chain seq x y z
N GLY A 1 -14.02 32.53 4.28
CA GLY A 1 -14.94 32.33 3.14
C GLY A 1 -15.07 30.86 2.77
N TYR A 2 -14.08 30.30 2.09
CA TYR A 2 -14.16 28.91 1.58
C TYR A 2 -14.35 27.87 2.68
N ARG A 3 -13.70 28.00 3.83
CA ARG A 3 -13.83 27.06 4.95
C ARG A 3 -15.26 26.98 5.46
N LEU A 4 -15.92 28.11 5.64
CA LEU A 4 -17.32 28.17 6.10
C LEU A 4 -18.28 27.48 5.11
N PHE A 5 -17.99 27.58 3.82
CA PHE A 5 -18.77 26.90 2.78
C PHE A 5 -18.56 25.38 2.82
N VAL A 6 -17.31 24.93 2.97
CA VAL A 6 -16.98 23.49 3.08
C VAL A 6 -17.60 22.88 4.32
N ASP A 7 -17.58 23.58 5.47
CA ASP A 7 -18.17 23.09 6.72
C ASP A 7 -19.71 22.98 6.65
N GLN A 8 -20.35 23.66 5.68
CA GLN A 8 -21.79 23.56 5.42
C GLN A 8 -22.16 22.49 4.39
N LEU A 9 -21.19 21.87 3.71
CA LEU A 9 -21.43 20.79 2.75
C LEU A 9 -21.66 19.45 3.49
N SER A 10 -22.66 19.40 4.36
CA SER A 10 -23.00 18.21 5.14
C SER A 10 -23.72 17.12 4.35
N ASP A 11 -24.31 17.44 3.19
CA ASP A 11 -25.07 16.49 2.38
C ASP A 11 -24.44 16.28 1.00
N LEU A 12 -23.53 15.31 0.92
CA LEU A 12 -23.03 14.84 -0.37
C LEU A 12 -24.14 14.10 -1.11
N LYS A 13 -24.49 14.58 -2.31
CA LYS A 13 -25.45 13.89 -3.17
C LYS A 13 -24.96 12.48 -3.47
N PRO A 14 -25.69 11.44 -3.11
CA PRO A 14 -25.28 10.07 -3.37
C PRO A 14 -25.18 9.83 -4.89
N LEU A 15 -24.24 9.01 -5.30
CA LEU A 15 -24.12 8.59 -6.69
C LEU A 15 -25.42 7.98 -7.19
N SER A 16 -25.84 8.37 -8.39
CA SER A 16 -26.97 7.77 -9.08
C SER A 16 -26.70 6.28 -9.37
N ALA A 17 -27.77 5.52 -9.63
CA ALA A 17 -27.64 4.11 -9.99
C ALA A 17 -26.85 3.90 -11.32
N ALA A 18 -26.90 4.88 -12.24
CA ALA A 18 -26.15 4.85 -13.49
C ALA A 18 -24.64 5.06 -13.24
N GLU A 19 -24.27 6.07 -12.42
CA GLU A 19 -22.89 6.34 -12.04
C GLU A 19 -22.27 5.17 -11.29
N ARG A 20 -23.00 4.59 -10.33
CA ARG A 20 -22.52 3.38 -9.61
C ARG A 20 -22.26 2.22 -10.55
N ARG A 21 -23.15 1.95 -11.51
CA ARG A 21 -22.95 0.89 -12.49
C ARG A 21 -21.76 1.16 -13.40
N ALA A 22 -21.58 2.41 -13.85
CA ALA A 22 -20.43 2.77 -14.68
C ALA A 22 -19.09 2.55 -13.94
N ILE A 23 -19.02 2.95 -12.67
CA ILE A 23 -17.84 2.71 -11.81
C ILE A 23 -17.63 1.21 -11.62
N GLN A 24 -18.68 0.46 -11.33
CA GLN A 24 -18.61 -0.97 -11.13
C GLN A 24 -18.10 -1.69 -12.39
N THR A 25 -18.64 -1.36 -13.55
CA THR A 25 -18.18 -1.93 -14.84
C THR A 25 -16.70 -1.57 -15.14
N LEU A 26 -16.26 -0.39 -14.74
CA LEU A 26 -14.84 -0.01 -14.90
C LEU A 26 -13.91 -0.84 -14.01
N LEU A 27 -14.36 -1.18 -12.82
CA LEU A 27 -13.59 -1.98 -11.86
C LEU A 27 -13.77 -3.49 -12.09
N GLU A 28 -14.85 -3.91 -12.75
CA GLU A 28 -15.05 -5.27 -13.21
C GLU A 28 -13.96 -5.64 -14.23
N GLY A 29 -13.27 -6.75 -13.99
CA GLY A 29 -12.14 -7.19 -14.82
C GLY A 29 -10.77 -6.66 -14.38
N ALA A 30 -10.69 -6.03 -13.20
CA ALA A 30 -9.40 -5.82 -12.55
C ALA A 30 -8.89 -7.17 -12.03
N GLU A 31 -7.62 -7.49 -12.34
CA GLU A 31 -7.04 -8.80 -12.00
C GLU A 31 -6.48 -8.82 -10.58
N ASP A 32 -6.00 -7.67 -10.10
CA ASP A 32 -5.40 -7.52 -8.79
C ASP A 32 -5.68 -6.13 -8.17
N ILE A 33 -5.17 -5.90 -6.96
CA ILE A 33 -5.35 -4.63 -6.25
C ILE A 33 -4.62 -3.48 -6.96
N ASP A 34 -3.49 -3.74 -7.59
CA ASP A 34 -2.70 -2.72 -8.29
C ASP A 34 -3.52 -2.18 -9.48
N ASP A 35 -4.16 -3.05 -10.25
CA ASP A 35 -5.04 -2.66 -11.38
C ASP A 35 -6.31 -1.92 -10.89
N ILE A 36 -6.90 -2.35 -9.75
CA ILE A 36 -8.03 -1.63 -9.14
C ILE A 36 -7.63 -0.19 -8.78
N LEU A 37 -6.50 -0.01 -8.10
CA LEU A 37 -6.05 1.30 -7.66
C LEU A 37 -5.67 2.20 -8.83
N ASP A 38 -5.00 1.65 -9.84
CA ASP A 38 -4.64 2.36 -11.07
C ASP A 38 -5.88 2.86 -11.84
N ARG A 39 -6.90 2.02 -11.98
CA ARG A 39 -8.17 2.40 -12.60
C ARG A 39 -8.90 3.46 -11.78
N THR A 40 -8.93 3.28 -10.46
CA THR A 40 -9.59 4.20 -9.53
C THR A 40 -8.96 5.59 -9.59
N VAL A 41 -7.64 5.70 -9.53
CA VAL A 41 -6.96 7.00 -9.53
C VAL A 41 -7.14 7.72 -10.87
N ARG A 42 -7.13 7.00 -11.98
CA ARG A 42 -7.41 7.58 -13.31
C ARG A 42 -8.84 8.06 -13.42
N LEU A 43 -9.81 7.27 -12.95
CA LEU A 43 -11.22 7.65 -12.93
C LEU A 43 -11.43 8.92 -12.09
N LEU A 44 -10.91 8.96 -10.88
CA LEU A 44 -11.00 10.13 -10.00
C LEU A 44 -10.42 11.38 -10.68
N SER A 45 -9.23 11.26 -11.25
CA SER A 45 -8.60 12.38 -11.96
C SER A 45 -9.42 12.87 -13.15
N GLN A 46 -10.01 11.95 -13.92
CA GLN A 46 -10.85 12.31 -15.09
C GLN A 46 -12.16 12.98 -14.66
N LEU A 47 -12.81 12.47 -13.63
CA LEU A 47 -14.08 13.03 -13.15
C LEU A 47 -13.92 14.41 -12.51
N THR A 48 -12.82 14.63 -11.80
CA THR A 48 -12.58 15.87 -11.06
C THR A 48 -11.78 16.90 -11.84
N ASN A 49 -11.10 16.51 -12.91
CA ASN A 49 -10.08 17.30 -13.61
C ASN A 49 -8.96 17.78 -12.66
N GLN A 50 -8.69 17.03 -11.58
CA GLN A 50 -7.66 17.32 -10.60
C GLN A 50 -6.58 16.24 -10.62
N VAL A 51 -5.53 16.44 -9.82
CA VAL A 51 -4.63 15.33 -9.45
C VAL A 51 -5.37 14.45 -8.48
N ALA A 52 -5.38 13.17 -8.76
CA ALA A 52 -5.88 12.15 -7.84
C ALA A 52 -4.72 11.33 -7.31
N VAL A 53 -4.76 11.04 -6.02
CA VAL A 53 -3.80 10.19 -5.32
C VAL A 53 -4.59 9.14 -4.55
N VAL A 54 -4.17 7.88 -4.67
CA VAL A 54 -4.72 6.78 -3.89
C VAL A 54 -3.56 6.11 -3.18
N GLN A 55 -3.61 6.10 -1.85
CA GLN A 55 -2.66 5.38 -1.01
C GLN A 55 -3.09 3.92 -0.95
N TYR A 56 -2.14 3.00 -1.04
CA TYR A 56 -2.43 1.58 -0.83
C TYR A 56 -2.99 1.37 0.59
N PRO A 57 -3.96 0.45 0.77
CA PRO A 57 -4.50 0.21 2.10
C PRO A 57 -3.37 -0.19 3.04
N HIS A 58 -3.38 0.43 4.23
CA HIS A 58 -2.44 0.09 5.29
C HIS A 58 -2.59 -1.38 5.64
N LEU A 59 -1.60 -2.20 5.26
CA LEU A 59 -1.59 -3.62 5.55
C LEU A 59 -1.13 -3.90 6.99
N GLY A 60 -1.23 -2.93 7.90
CA GLY A 60 -0.86 -3.09 9.31
C GLY A 60 -1.53 -4.30 9.97
N ASN A 61 -2.73 -4.64 9.52
CA ASN A 61 -3.49 -5.81 9.94
C ASN A 61 -3.39 -7.01 8.98
N ALA A 62 -2.67 -6.88 7.86
CA ALA A 62 -2.46 -7.99 6.94
C ALA A 62 -1.73 -9.13 7.67
N LYS A 63 -2.28 -10.33 7.54
CA LYS A 63 -1.74 -11.54 8.18
C LYS A 63 -1.11 -12.45 7.13
N VAL A 64 -0.16 -13.25 7.56
CA VAL A 64 0.38 -14.34 6.75
C VAL A 64 -0.74 -15.33 6.44
N ARG A 65 -1.07 -15.49 5.17
CA ARG A 65 -2.00 -16.51 4.69
C ARG A 65 -1.27 -17.77 4.30
N HIS A 66 -0.16 -17.63 3.58
CA HIS A 66 0.63 -18.76 3.10
C HIS A 66 2.08 -18.35 2.87
N ILE A 67 2.98 -19.33 3.02
CA ILE A 67 4.40 -19.22 2.71
C ILE A 67 4.75 -20.41 1.81
N GLU A 68 5.52 -20.16 0.75
CA GLU A 68 6.04 -21.22 -0.12
C GLU A 68 7.55 -21.04 -0.32
N PHE A 69 8.26 -22.16 -0.40
CA PHE A 69 9.67 -22.24 -0.73
C PHE A 69 9.85 -23.14 -1.93
N VAL A 70 10.36 -22.61 -3.02
CA VAL A 70 10.55 -23.35 -4.28
C VAL A 70 12.04 -23.46 -4.59
N LEU A 71 12.53 -24.67 -4.77
CA LEU A 71 13.91 -24.93 -5.16
C LEU A 71 14.08 -24.58 -6.64
N LEU A 72 14.92 -23.60 -6.94
CA LEU A 72 15.26 -23.20 -8.31
C LEU A 72 16.57 -23.84 -8.78
N ALA A 73 17.54 -23.99 -7.87
CA ALA A 73 18.83 -24.61 -8.07
C ALA A 73 19.35 -25.12 -6.71
N PRO A 74 20.39 -25.95 -6.63
CA PRO A 74 20.81 -26.59 -5.37
C PRO A 74 20.99 -25.69 -4.16
N ALA A 75 21.28 -24.38 -4.38
CA ALA A 75 21.39 -23.39 -3.30
C ALA A 75 20.52 -22.15 -3.57
N GLN A 76 19.67 -22.14 -4.59
CA GLN A 76 18.77 -21.01 -4.88
C GLN A 76 17.33 -21.38 -4.57
N VAL A 77 16.72 -20.58 -3.71
CA VAL A 77 15.34 -20.79 -3.25
C VAL A 77 14.51 -19.54 -3.53
N LEU A 78 13.38 -19.73 -4.19
CA LEU A 78 12.34 -18.69 -4.28
C LEU A 78 11.51 -18.76 -3.00
N VAL A 79 11.45 -17.66 -2.30
CA VAL A 79 10.59 -17.43 -1.12
C VAL A 79 9.37 -16.66 -1.58
N VAL A 80 8.18 -17.19 -1.28
CA VAL A 80 6.90 -16.55 -1.60
C VAL A 80 6.13 -16.34 -0.30
N LEU A 81 5.64 -15.13 -0.09
CA LEU A 81 4.80 -14.74 1.02
C LEU A 81 3.44 -14.26 0.49
N ILE A 82 2.37 -14.89 0.92
CA ILE A 82 0.99 -14.54 0.54
C ILE A 82 0.29 -14.01 1.79
N SER A 83 -0.26 -12.81 1.69
CA SER A 83 -1.04 -12.18 2.76
C SER A 83 -2.54 -12.50 2.65
N THR A 84 -3.28 -12.22 3.73
CA THR A 84 -4.75 -12.33 3.76
C THR A 84 -5.45 -11.35 2.83
N THR A 85 -4.77 -10.30 2.39
CA THR A 85 -5.26 -9.35 1.39
C THR A 85 -5.13 -9.86 -0.05
N GLY A 86 -4.57 -11.06 -0.24
CA GLY A 86 -4.32 -11.66 -1.57
C GLY A 86 -3.01 -11.21 -2.21
N ARG A 87 -2.26 -10.33 -1.56
CA ARG A 87 -0.96 -9.86 -2.08
C ARG A 87 0.09 -10.95 -2.01
N VAL A 88 0.85 -11.10 -3.09
CA VAL A 88 1.95 -12.06 -3.25
C VAL A 88 3.26 -11.31 -3.36
N GLU A 89 4.15 -11.52 -2.41
CA GLU A 89 5.52 -11.02 -2.43
C GLU A 89 6.48 -12.18 -2.62
N GLN A 90 7.54 -11.96 -3.41
CA GLN A 90 8.48 -13.02 -3.70
C GLN A 90 9.92 -12.51 -3.80
N ARG A 91 10.87 -13.40 -3.45
CA ARG A 91 12.30 -13.11 -3.52
C ARG A 91 13.09 -14.37 -3.71
N VAL A 92 14.09 -14.32 -4.57
CA VAL A 92 15.10 -15.39 -4.69
C VAL A 92 16.22 -15.12 -3.70
N ILE A 93 16.60 -16.15 -2.93
CA ILE A 93 17.72 -16.12 -2.01
C ILE A 93 18.74 -17.20 -2.36
N THR A 94 19.97 -17.01 -1.89
CA THR A 94 20.99 -18.06 -1.90
C THR A 94 21.08 -18.66 -0.50
N ALA A 95 20.81 -19.95 -0.39
CA ALA A 95 21.00 -20.72 0.84
C ALA A 95 22.51 -20.91 1.14
N PRO A 96 22.92 -20.98 2.40
CA PRO A 96 24.33 -21.13 2.79
C PRO A 96 24.92 -22.49 2.40
N ALA A 97 24.09 -23.50 2.13
CA ALA A 97 24.45 -24.83 1.65
C ALA A 97 23.40 -25.33 0.67
N PRO A 98 23.71 -26.31 -0.17
CA PRO A 98 22.71 -27.00 -0.99
C PRO A 98 21.59 -27.57 -0.13
N VAL A 99 20.35 -27.44 -0.59
CA VAL A 99 19.14 -27.91 0.07
C VAL A 99 18.36 -28.82 -0.85
N THR A 100 17.60 -29.73 -0.29
CA THR A 100 16.69 -30.60 -1.04
C THR A 100 15.26 -30.09 -0.98
N GLU A 101 14.38 -30.56 -1.86
CA GLU A 101 12.95 -30.28 -1.80
C GLU A 101 12.32 -30.75 -0.48
N GLN A 102 12.84 -31.86 0.08
CA GLN A 102 12.38 -32.39 1.37
C GLN A 102 12.75 -31.43 2.52
N ASP A 103 13.97 -30.88 2.52
CA ASP A 103 14.39 -29.88 3.50
C ASP A 103 13.50 -28.63 3.44
N LEU A 104 13.20 -28.16 2.23
CA LEU A 104 12.31 -27.00 2.05
C LEU A 104 10.88 -27.31 2.47
N HIS A 105 10.40 -28.54 2.23
CA HIS A 105 9.08 -28.96 2.71
C HIS A 105 9.02 -28.94 4.24
N GLU A 106 10.01 -29.47 4.92
CA GLU A 106 10.11 -29.45 6.39
C GLU A 106 10.17 -28.02 6.93
N LEU A 107 11.03 -27.18 6.37
CA LEU A 107 11.13 -25.77 6.75
C LEU A 107 9.82 -25.02 6.51
N ARG A 108 9.15 -25.27 5.39
CA ARG A 108 7.84 -24.66 5.12
C ARG A 108 6.82 -25.00 6.20
N GLN A 109 6.76 -26.25 6.65
CA GLN A 109 5.84 -26.66 7.73
C GLN A 109 6.15 -25.93 9.03
N HIS A 110 7.41 -25.81 9.42
CA HIS A 110 7.82 -25.06 10.60
C HIS A 110 7.41 -23.58 10.51
N PHE A 111 7.69 -22.92 9.40
CA PHE A 111 7.33 -21.51 9.22
C PHE A 111 5.83 -21.28 9.15
N LEU A 112 5.07 -22.13 8.45
CA LEU A 112 3.61 -22.02 8.39
C LEU A 112 2.98 -22.23 9.76
N GLN A 113 3.43 -23.24 10.53
CA GLN A 113 2.90 -23.49 11.87
C GLN A 113 3.11 -22.30 12.81
N ALA A 114 4.25 -21.61 12.69
CA ALA A 114 4.59 -20.50 13.57
C ALA A 114 3.98 -19.17 13.12
N LEU A 115 3.86 -18.94 11.80
CA LEU A 115 3.57 -17.62 11.24
C LEU A 115 2.19 -17.50 10.61
N ALA A 116 1.49 -18.58 10.27
CA ALA A 116 0.16 -18.48 9.67
C ALA A 116 -0.81 -17.73 10.60
N GLY A 117 -1.53 -16.75 10.05
CA GLY A 117 -2.44 -15.89 10.81
C GLY A 117 -1.77 -14.80 11.64
N THR A 118 -0.43 -14.78 11.72
CA THR A 118 0.32 -13.69 12.36
C THR A 118 0.32 -12.45 11.48
N THR A 119 0.19 -11.26 12.08
CA THR A 119 0.31 -10.01 11.32
C THR A 119 1.73 -9.84 10.78
N LEU A 120 1.85 -9.30 9.56
CA LEU A 120 3.15 -9.11 8.90
C LEU A 120 4.12 -8.29 9.76
N THR A 121 3.61 -7.33 10.54
CA THR A 121 4.41 -6.52 11.47
C THR A 121 5.02 -7.31 12.63
N ARG A 122 4.47 -8.49 12.95
CA ARG A 122 4.92 -9.35 14.04
C ARG A 122 5.79 -10.53 13.59
N ILE A 123 6.05 -10.70 12.30
CA ILE A 123 6.88 -11.79 11.80
C ILE A 123 8.23 -11.83 12.52
N THR A 124 8.92 -10.69 12.62
CA THR A 124 10.23 -10.60 13.28
C THR A 124 10.24 -11.14 14.71
N SER A 125 9.19 -10.84 15.49
CA SER A 125 9.10 -11.30 16.88
C SER A 125 8.88 -12.82 17.02
N HIS A 126 8.30 -13.47 16.01
CA HIS A 126 8.04 -14.92 16.02
C HIS A 126 9.18 -15.73 15.39
N LEU A 127 10.04 -15.11 14.60
CA LEU A 127 11.11 -15.80 13.89
C LEU A 127 12.16 -16.40 14.83
N ALA A 128 12.50 -15.72 15.93
CA ALA A 128 13.47 -16.23 16.91
C ALA A 128 13.03 -17.57 17.48
N ASP A 129 11.77 -17.67 17.90
CA ASP A 129 11.19 -18.89 18.44
C ASP A 129 11.08 -19.99 17.38
N THR A 130 10.69 -19.60 16.16
CA THR A 130 10.62 -20.54 15.02
C THR A 130 11.96 -21.16 14.72
N LEU A 131 13.03 -20.33 14.66
CA LEU A 131 14.38 -20.80 14.37
C LEU A 131 14.95 -21.71 15.47
N ALA A 132 14.53 -21.53 16.73
CA ALA A 132 14.96 -22.38 17.83
C ALA A 132 14.46 -23.83 17.70
N THR A 133 13.31 -24.05 17.06
CA THR A 133 12.68 -25.36 16.87
C THR A 133 13.18 -26.11 15.63
N VAL A 134 13.91 -25.43 14.73
CA VAL A 134 14.40 -26.02 13.49
C VAL A 134 15.57 -26.98 13.76
N PRO A 135 15.64 -28.15 13.09
CA PRO A 135 16.75 -29.08 13.16
C PRO A 135 18.11 -28.41 12.91
N ALA A 136 19.14 -28.84 13.62
CA ALA A 136 20.44 -28.19 13.63
C ALA A 136 21.07 -28.04 12.23
N HIS A 137 20.92 -29.04 11.37
CA HIS A 137 21.45 -29.04 10.00
C HIS A 137 20.74 -28.05 9.06
N LEU A 138 19.51 -27.65 9.35
CA LEU A 138 18.72 -26.70 8.53
C LEU A 138 18.74 -25.25 9.07
N ARG A 139 19.32 -25.01 10.26
CA ARG A 139 19.30 -23.68 10.90
C ARG A 139 19.88 -22.57 10.03
N GLY A 140 20.97 -22.83 9.31
CA GLY A 140 21.57 -21.85 8.41
C GLY A 140 20.63 -21.42 7.29
N THR A 141 19.98 -22.39 6.66
CA THR A 141 18.98 -22.15 5.61
C THR A 141 17.74 -21.48 6.19
N ALA A 142 17.24 -21.96 7.32
CA ALA A 142 16.10 -21.37 8.03
C ALA A 142 16.34 -19.89 8.35
N ALA A 143 17.53 -19.54 8.84
CA ALA A 143 17.89 -18.15 9.10
C ALA A 143 17.91 -17.28 7.84
N ALA A 144 18.35 -17.82 6.71
CA ALA A 144 18.32 -17.10 5.43
C ALA A 144 16.87 -16.88 4.95
N LEU A 145 16.02 -17.91 5.04
CA LEU A 145 14.60 -17.84 4.71
C LEU A 145 13.85 -16.86 5.63
N GLY A 146 14.14 -16.90 6.93
CA GLY A 146 13.57 -15.98 7.91
C GLY A 146 13.86 -14.52 7.59
N ARG A 147 15.12 -14.18 7.29
CA ARG A 147 15.50 -12.82 6.85
C ARG A 147 14.77 -12.40 5.56
N ALA A 148 14.59 -13.33 4.63
CA ALA A 148 13.82 -13.03 3.41
C ALA A 148 12.35 -12.72 3.73
N LEU A 149 11.72 -13.51 4.61
CA LEU A 149 10.34 -13.25 5.04
C LEU A 149 10.20 -11.91 5.78
N GLU A 150 11.17 -11.53 6.63
CA GLU A 150 11.19 -10.20 7.25
C GLU A 150 11.27 -9.09 6.23
N GLN A 151 12.13 -9.24 5.23
CA GLN A 151 12.26 -8.26 4.16
C GLN A 151 10.99 -8.16 3.31
N LEU A 152 10.38 -9.30 2.94
CA LEU A 152 9.11 -9.33 2.20
C LEU A 152 7.97 -8.72 3.02
N ALA A 153 7.91 -9.00 4.32
CA ALA A 153 6.95 -8.37 5.23
C ALA A 153 7.21 -6.86 5.40
N GLY A 154 8.49 -6.44 5.34
CA GLY A 154 8.89 -5.03 5.40
C GLY A 154 8.49 -4.22 4.17
N ILE A 155 8.51 -4.82 2.97
CA ILE A 155 8.03 -4.19 1.74
C ILE A 155 6.56 -3.74 1.90
N ASN A 156 5.77 -4.50 2.67
CA ASN A 156 4.39 -4.14 2.99
C ASN A 156 4.26 -2.97 4.00
N ARG A 157 5.35 -2.48 4.59
CA ARG A 157 5.35 -1.29 5.46
C ARG A 157 5.60 0.00 4.69
N GLU A 158 6.09 -0.09 3.46
CA GLU A 158 6.25 1.07 2.62
C GLU A 158 4.87 1.53 2.21
N ASP A 159 4.50 2.71 2.67
CA ASP A 159 3.30 3.41 2.25
C ASP A 159 3.44 3.68 0.74
N ARG A 160 2.78 2.87 -0.07
CA ARG A 160 2.74 3.04 -1.53
C ARG A 160 1.54 3.88 -1.91
N MET A 161 1.71 4.69 -2.92
CA MET A 161 0.63 5.43 -3.54
C MET A 161 0.69 5.36 -5.06
N VAL A 162 -0.45 5.48 -5.69
CA VAL A 162 -0.60 5.69 -7.13
C VAL A 162 -1.20 7.05 -7.37
N MET A 163 -0.80 7.70 -8.46
CA MET A 163 -1.20 9.05 -8.78
C MET A 163 -1.54 9.17 -10.27
N ALA A 164 -2.55 9.97 -10.57
CA ALA A 164 -2.90 10.34 -11.94
C ALA A 164 -3.32 11.81 -12.04
N GLY A 165 -3.24 12.37 -13.24
CA GLY A 165 -3.76 13.70 -13.53
C GLY A 165 -2.80 14.86 -13.28
N THR A 166 -1.51 14.64 -13.15
CA THR A 166 -0.51 15.72 -13.01
C THR A 166 -0.56 16.71 -14.18
N ALA A 167 -0.93 16.24 -15.39
CA ALA A 167 -1.17 17.10 -16.54
C ALA A 167 -2.35 18.08 -16.34
N ASN A 168 -3.28 17.80 -15.43
CA ASN A 168 -4.39 18.72 -15.13
C ASN A 168 -3.88 19.97 -14.41
N LEU A 169 -2.89 19.85 -13.53
CA LEU A 169 -2.21 21.00 -12.91
C LEU A 169 -1.57 21.90 -13.98
N ALA A 170 -0.91 21.31 -14.96
CA ALA A 170 -0.27 22.08 -16.03
C ALA A 170 -1.30 22.86 -16.90
N ARG A 171 -2.54 22.39 -16.99
CA ARG A 171 -3.63 23.09 -17.68
C ARG A 171 -4.27 24.18 -16.83
N ALA A 172 -4.24 24.04 -15.52
CA ALA A 172 -4.80 24.99 -14.56
C ALA A 172 -3.85 26.18 -14.25
N THR A 173 -2.89 26.49 -15.15
CA THR A 173 -1.90 27.56 -14.96
C THR A 173 -2.51 28.94 -14.71
N GLY A 174 -3.77 29.18 -15.09
CA GLY A 174 -4.50 30.41 -14.79
C GLY A 174 -4.93 30.53 -13.33
N ASP A 175 -5.06 29.40 -12.62
CA ASP A 175 -5.52 29.35 -11.22
C ASP A 175 -4.36 29.40 -10.22
N PHE A 176 -3.12 29.16 -10.68
CA PHE A 176 -1.90 29.15 -9.90
C PHE A 176 -0.91 30.21 -10.40
N PRO A 177 -1.09 31.49 -10.03
CA PRO A 177 -0.32 32.59 -10.61
C PRO A 177 1.17 32.60 -10.23
N LEU A 178 1.58 31.88 -9.21
CA LEU A 178 2.95 31.97 -8.70
C LEU A 178 3.82 30.76 -9.02
N THR A 179 3.37 29.53 -8.89
CA THR A 179 4.20 28.37 -9.31
C THR A 179 3.48 27.02 -9.15
N ILE A 180 3.41 26.27 -10.23
CA ILE A 180 3.07 24.84 -10.21
C ILE A 180 4.24 24.00 -9.66
N GLY A 181 5.48 24.51 -9.78
CA GLY A 181 6.70 23.82 -9.40
C GLY A 181 6.66 23.19 -8.01
N PRO A 182 6.44 23.96 -6.94
CA PRO A 182 6.39 23.43 -5.58
C PRO A 182 5.33 22.36 -5.36
N ILE A 183 4.18 22.45 -6.06
CA ILE A 183 3.13 21.44 -5.96
C ILE A 183 3.59 20.13 -6.64
N LEU A 184 4.23 20.23 -7.81
CA LEU A 184 4.78 19.07 -8.51
C LEU A 184 5.90 18.42 -7.69
N GLU A 185 6.81 19.21 -7.11
CA GLU A 185 7.84 18.71 -6.19
C GLU A 185 7.22 17.96 -5.00
N ALA A 186 6.19 18.53 -4.36
CA ALA A 186 5.50 17.85 -3.25
C ALA A 186 4.83 16.54 -3.67
N LEU A 187 4.33 16.47 -4.91
CA LEU A 187 3.73 15.25 -5.47
C LEU A 187 4.79 14.19 -5.83
N GLU A 188 5.98 14.62 -6.27
CA GLU A 188 7.12 13.72 -6.51
C GLU A 188 7.72 13.20 -5.19
N GLU A 189 7.73 14.03 -4.14
CA GLU A 189 8.14 13.63 -2.80
C GLU A 189 7.05 12.79 -2.11
N GLN A 190 6.96 11.52 -2.46
CA GLN A 190 5.96 10.58 -1.91
C GLN A 190 5.81 10.66 -0.39
N VAL A 191 6.92 10.86 0.33
CA VAL A 191 6.93 10.98 1.80
C VAL A 191 6.08 12.14 2.30
N VAL A 192 6.09 13.28 1.60
CA VAL A 192 5.29 14.46 1.95
C VAL A 192 3.80 14.16 1.81
N MET A 193 3.42 13.56 0.68
CA MET A 193 2.03 13.19 0.41
C MET A 193 1.51 12.12 1.38
N LEU A 194 2.31 11.10 1.68
CA LEU A 194 1.95 10.05 2.62
C LEU A 194 1.73 10.59 4.03
N ARG A 195 2.60 11.49 4.50
CA ARG A 195 2.40 12.16 5.79
C ARG A 195 1.13 12.99 5.83
N LEU A 196 0.88 13.77 4.78
CA LEU A 196 -0.32 14.59 4.66
C LEU A 196 -1.58 13.74 4.73
N LEU A 197 -1.63 12.66 3.95
CA LEU A 197 -2.78 11.75 3.93
C LEU A 197 -2.98 11.07 5.29
N SER A 198 -1.91 10.61 5.95
CA SER A 198 -1.98 10.00 7.29
C SER A 198 -2.46 10.97 8.36
N GLU A 199 -2.05 12.25 8.30
CA GLU A 199 -2.56 13.28 9.21
C GLU A 199 -4.05 13.57 8.95
N MET A 200 -4.46 13.64 7.68
CA MET A 200 -5.86 13.89 7.32
C MET A 200 -6.78 12.72 7.69
N GLU A 201 -6.28 11.49 7.65
CA GLU A 201 -7.01 10.29 8.10
C GLU A 201 -7.30 10.34 9.61
N GLN A 202 -6.35 10.79 10.43
CA GLN A 202 -6.52 10.90 11.88
C GLN A 202 -7.52 11.99 12.29
N ASP A 203 -7.66 13.03 11.47
CA ASP A 203 -8.50 14.20 11.77
C ASP A 203 -9.98 14.01 11.39
N ALA A 204 -10.31 13.02 10.55
CA ALA A 204 -11.62 12.97 9.91
C ALA A 204 -12.38 11.66 10.14
N ARG A 205 -13.64 11.81 10.56
CA ARG A 205 -14.69 10.81 10.33
C ARG A 205 -15.40 11.17 9.01
N GLY A 206 -14.90 10.62 7.88
CA GLY A 206 -15.48 10.89 6.56
C GLY A 206 -14.53 11.67 5.64
N VAL A 207 -15.05 12.72 4.98
CA VAL A 207 -14.26 13.54 4.06
C VAL A 207 -13.51 14.64 4.80
N SER A 208 -12.19 14.68 4.67
CA SER A 208 -11.31 15.73 5.18
C SER A 208 -10.94 16.70 4.07
N VAL A 209 -10.93 17.99 4.38
CA VAL A 209 -10.56 19.05 3.42
C VAL A 209 -9.58 20.01 4.07
N ARG A 210 -8.45 20.26 3.42
CA ARG A 210 -7.48 21.30 3.78
C ARG A 210 -7.35 22.29 2.64
N ILE A 211 -7.41 23.58 2.95
CA ILE A 211 -7.47 24.65 1.95
C ILE A 211 -6.30 25.59 2.15
N GLY A 212 -5.44 25.72 1.14
CA GLY A 212 -4.35 26.68 1.10
C GLY A 212 -3.42 26.55 2.31
N SER A 213 -3.33 27.60 3.13
CA SER A 213 -2.46 27.65 4.32
C SER A 213 -2.84 26.69 5.45
N GLU A 214 -3.94 25.96 5.35
CA GLU A 214 -4.27 24.86 6.28
C GLU A 214 -3.38 23.63 6.03
N ASN A 215 -2.75 23.55 4.84
CA ASN A 215 -1.77 22.51 4.56
C ASN A 215 -0.48 22.81 5.34
N PRO A 216 0.06 21.85 6.11
CA PRO A 216 1.28 22.05 6.92
C PRO A 216 2.55 22.21 6.08
N TYR A 217 2.48 21.87 4.80
CA TYR A 217 3.59 21.93 3.86
C TYR A 217 3.48 23.16 2.98
N GLY A 218 4.48 24.06 3.03
CA GLY A 218 4.48 25.31 2.28
C GLY A 218 4.33 25.15 0.76
N SER A 219 4.82 24.04 0.22
CA SER A 219 4.65 23.66 -1.20
C SER A 219 3.19 23.43 -1.62
N LEU A 220 2.29 23.15 -0.67
CA LEU A 220 0.85 22.95 -0.90
C LEU A 220 0.00 24.13 -0.42
N SER A 221 0.61 25.24 -0.03
CA SER A 221 -0.10 26.42 0.51
C SER A 221 -1.04 27.11 -0.50
N GLU A 222 -0.90 26.83 -1.79
CA GLU A 222 -1.79 27.33 -2.85
C GLU A 222 -2.77 26.25 -3.36
N ALA A 223 -2.67 25.04 -2.82
CA ALA A 223 -3.53 23.94 -3.20
C ALA A 223 -4.61 23.62 -2.15
N SER A 224 -5.68 23.00 -2.60
CA SER A 224 -6.65 22.37 -1.70
C SER A 224 -6.52 20.86 -1.82
N VAL A 225 -6.55 20.16 -0.68
CA VAL A 225 -6.50 18.71 -0.61
C VAL A 225 -7.80 18.19 -0.01
N VAL A 226 -8.43 17.27 -0.72
CA VAL A 226 -9.64 16.57 -0.28
C VAL A 226 -9.27 15.09 -0.14
N ALA A 227 -9.46 14.53 1.04
CA ALA A 227 -9.14 13.14 1.33
C ALA A 227 -10.31 12.44 2.02
N THR A 228 -10.42 11.15 1.77
CA THR A 228 -11.36 10.26 2.48
C THR A 228 -10.72 8.90 2.66
N GLY A 229 -10.99 8.24 3.77
CA GLY A 229 -10.63 6.85 3.97
C GLY A 229 -11.44 5.94 3.05
N TYR A 230 -10.91 4.75 2.82
CA TYR A 230 -11.60 3.66 2.14
C TYR A 230 -11.17 2.32 2.72
N GLY A 231 -12.03 1.31 2.61
CA GLY A 231 -11.76 -0.02 3.17
C GLY A 231 -12.58 -0.31 4.43
N PRO A 232 -12.37 -1.48 5.05
CA PRO A 232 -13.18 -1.94 6.17
C PRO A 232 -12.98 -1.16 7.47
N ASP A 233 -11.87 -0.41 7.58
CA ASP A 233 -11.50 0.35 8.78
C ASP A 233 -11.66 1.88 8.58
N ALA A 234 -12.28 2.32 7.47
CA ALA A 234 -12.45 3.73 7.08
C ALA A 234 -13.76 4.35 7.64
#